data_bf350ca83810b1e309e8d3a58e84ebd1
#
_entry.id   bf350ca83810b1e309e8d3a58e84ebd1
#
_cell.length_a   1.000
_cell.length_b   1.000
_cell.length_c   1.000
_cell.angle_alpha   90.00
_cell.angle_beta   90.00
_cell.angle_gamma   90.00
#
_symmetry.space_group_name_H-M   'P 1'
#
loop_
_entity.id
_entity.type
_entity.pdbx_description
1 polymer ?
#
loop_
_entity_poly.entity_id
_entity_poly.type
_entity_poly.pdbx_seq_one_letter_code
_entity_poly.pdbx_strand_id
1 'polypeptide(L)'
;MKLAVVPRIVMLTLAATLALALSGCGFGSSNHNLALTQGNWSISATSTNSANAFSVGGNLTQSGTSLSGKMYIVGADPGCNIDPAQAVTMTGTVNGSNVALSSASIGGQVITIAASGSGSAFSGTYSIAGGNCDGDQGNVTANAVPSISGTWTGTVEVSSAPATMSVVLTQSGTASADGTFALTGTVTYIGSVCDAAATVLATSRIQGADVTVDASVGDGTFNYTGPLDSVTAPKNIVGTYSTSDSCAGDSDQTVTLTKQ
;
A
#
# COMPACT_ATOMS: atom_id res chain seq x y z
N MET A 1 -83.84 -15.88 -32.58
CA MET A 1 -82.55 -16.43 -32.17
C MET A 1 -81.47 -15.58 -32.84
N LYS A 2 -80.90 -14.58 -32.14
CA LYS A 2 -79.88 -13.65 -32.66
C LYS A 2 -78.51 -14.05 -32.04
N LEU A 3 -77.58 -14.58 -32.86
CA LEU A 3 -76.24 -14.83 -32.47
C LEU A 3 -75.47 -13.50 -32.38
N ALA A 4 -74.87 -13.23 -31.23
CA ALA A 4 -74.03 -12.11 -31.03
C ALA A 4 -72.58 -12.42 -31.62
N VAL A 5 -72.21 -11.60 -32.57
CA VAL A 5 -70.82 -11.61 -33.13
C VAL A 5 -69.98 -10.82 -32.18
N VAL A 6 -69.05 -11.49 -31.46
CA VAL A 6 -68.03 -10.88 -30.63
C VAL A 6 -66.88 -10.43 -31.51
N PRO A 7 -66.46 -9.17 -31.49
CA PRO A 7 -65.44 -8.71 -32.44
C PRO A 7 -64.07 -9.24 -32.02
N ARG A 8 -63.43 -9.94 -32.98
CA ARG A 8 -62.04 -10.44 -32.93
C ARG A 8 -60.94 -9.36 -32.88
N ILE A 9 -61.35 -8.11 -32.78
CA ILE A 9 -60.42 -6.95 -32.81
C ILE A 9 -59.70 -6.66 -31.49
N VAL A 10 -60.27 -7.10 -30.34
CA VAL A 10 -59.69 -6.78 -29.01
C VAL A 10 -58.47 -7.67 -28.66
N MET A 11 -58.35 -8.85 -29.24
CA MET A 11 -57.19 -9.74 -28.97
C MET A 11 -55.91 -9.38 -29.72
N LEU A 12 -55.97 -8.62 -30.80
CA LEU A 12 -54.77 -8.24 -31.56
C LEU A 12 -54.02 -7.05 -30.94
N THR A 13 -54.71 -6.19 -30.23
CA THR A 13 -54.09 -5.01 -29.61
C THR A 13 -53.38 -5.34 -28.31
N LEU A 14 -53.74 -6.41 -27.59
CA LEU A 14 -53.11 -6.81 -26.33
C LEU A 14 -51.75 -7.55 -26.58
N ALA A 15 -51.59 -8.22 -27.73
CA ALA A 15 -50.37 -8.88 -28.09
C ALA A 15 -49.25 -7.90 -28.58
N ALA A 16 -49.67 -6.76 -29.16
CA ALA A 16 -48.70 -5.78 -29.68
C ALA A 16 -48.13 -4.91 -28.54
N THR A 17 -48.85 -4.68 -27.44
CA THR A 17 -48.35 -3.90 -26.29
C THR A 17 -47.40 -4.69 -25.39
N LEU A 18 -47.50 -6.02 -25.37
CA LEU A 18 -46.59 -6.88 -24.58
C LEU A 18 -45.21 -7.06 -25.24
N ALA A 19 -45.13 -6.94 -26.58
CA ALA A 19 -43.88 -7.07 -27.30
C ALA A 19 -42.95 -5.83 -27.20
N LEU A 20 -43.50 -4.65 -26.86
CA LEU A 20 -42.73 -3.41 -26.68
C LEU A 20 -42.14 -3.25 -25.27
N ALA A 21 -42.64 -4.02 -24.29
CA ALA A 21 -42.14 -3.96 -22.91
C ALA A 21 -40.84 -4.82 -22.69
N LEU A 22 -40.48 -5.71 -23.63
CA LEU A 22 -39.33 -6.59 -23.53
C LEU A 22 -38.10 -6.04 -24.26
N SER A 23 -38.21 -4.96 -24.99
CA SER A 23 -37.05 -4.36 -25.71
C SER A 23 -36.31 -3.27 -24.91
N GLY A 24 -36.65 -3.05 -23.63
CA GLY A 24 -36.13 -1.99 -22.79
C GLY A 24 -35.08 -2.40 -21.76
N CYS A 25 -34.75 -3.68 -21.60
CA CYS A 25 -33.61 -4.10 -20.78
C CYS A 25 -32.45 -4.47 -21.70
N GLY A 26 -31.85 -3.46 -22.32
CA GLY A 26 -30.47 -3.54 -22.72
C GLY A 26 -29.66 -3.73 -21.43
N PHE A 27 -29.33 -4.97 -21.08
CA PHE A 27 -28.20 -5.25 -20.20
C PHE A 27 -26.95 -4.76 -20.93
N GLY A 28 -26.73 -3.45 -20.92
CA GLY A 28 -25.42 -2.91 -21.11
C GLY A 28 -24.61 -3.47 -19.95
N SER A 29 -23.87 -4.54 -20.16
CA SER A 29 -22.77 -4.87 -19.30
C SER A 29 -21.81 -3.67 -19.40
N SER A 30 -22.03 -2.67 -18.55
CA SER A 30 -21.03 -1.67 -18.28
C SER A 30 -19.87 -2.46 -17.68
N ASN A 31 -18.90 -2.79 -18.51
CA ASN A 31 -17.59 -3.25 -18.05
C ASN A 31 -17.00 -2.11 -17.23
N HIS A 32 -17.45 -1.99 -15.96
CA HIS A 32 -16.85 -1.07 -15.02
C HIS A 32 -15.50 -1.66 -14.69
N ASN A 33 -14.45 -1.05 -15.23
CA ASN A 33 -13.10 -1.34 -14.78
C ASN A 33 -13.01 -1.01 -13.29
N LEU A 34 -12.34 -1.88 -12.57
CA LEU A 34 -12.01 -1.66 -11.17
C LEU A 34 -11.32 -0.29 -11.03
N ALA A 35 -11.80 0.54 -10.11
CA ALA A 35 -11.10 1.73 -9.69
C ALA A 35 -10.24 1.39 -8.46
N LEU A 36 -8.92 1.34 -8.64
CA LEU A 36 -7.99 1.13 -7.53
C LEU A 36 -7.86 2.40 -6.70
N THR A 37 -7.74 2.23 -5.40
CA THR A 37 -7.34 3.31 -4.49
C THR A 37 -5.97 3.83 -4.92
N GLN A 38 -5.85 5.13 -5.17
CA GLN A 38 -4.57 5.74 -5.49
C GLN A 38 -3.78 6.05 -4.24
N GLY A 39 -2.47 5.92 -4.29
CA GLY A 39 -1.59 6.26 -3.17
C GLY A 39 -0.65 5.15 -2.76
N ASN A 40 -0.41 5.02 -1.46
CA ASN A 40 0.52 4.07 -0.89
C ASN A 40 -0.03 2.64 -0.93
N TRP A 41 0.77 1.73 -1.46
CA TRP A 41 0.43 0.30 -1.57
C TRP A 41 1.54 -0.55 -0.98
N SER A 42 1.16 -1.65 -0.35
CA SER A 42 2.06 -2.72 0.07
C SER A 42 1.66 -4.00 -0.65
N ILE A 43 2.64 -4.61 -1.33
CA ILE A 43 2.50 -5.87 -2.07
C ILE A 43 3.43 -6.88 -1.39
N SER A 44 2.88 -7.97 -0.89
CA SER A 44 3.64 -9.08 -0.33
C SER A 44 3.65 -10.24 -1.31
N ALA A 45 4.83 -10.77 -1.57
CA ALA A 45 5.05 -11.91 -2.47
C ALA A 45 5.69 -13.06 -1.72
N THR A 46 5.22 -14.27 -1.99
CA THR A 46 5.75 -15.52 -1.41
C THR A 46 6.00 -16.51 -2.54
N SER A 47 7.25 -16.96 -2.67
CA SER A 47 7.66 -17.93 -3.67
C SER A 47 7.02 -19.31 -3.42
N THR A 48 6.65 -19.97 -4.50
CA THR A 48 6.24 -21.40 -4.48
C THR A 48 7.39 -22.34 -4.79
N ASN A 49 8.52 -21.82 -5.27
CA ASN A 49 9.70 -22.59 -5.67
C ASN A 49 10.81 -22.59 -4.62
N SER A 50 10.78 -21.62 -3.71
CA SER A 50 11.82 -21.41 -2.70
C SER A 50 11.16 -20.91 -1.39
N ALA A 51 11.96 -20.77 -0.34
CA ALA A 51 11.51 -20.17 0.91
C ALA A 51 11.48 -18.63 0.85
N ASN A 52 11.67 -18.04 -0.34
CA ASN A 52 11.80 -16.61 -0.52
C ASN A 52 10.47 -15.90 -0.38
N ALA A 53 10.52 -14.75 0.26
CA ALA A 53 9.45 -13.80 0.32
C ALA A 53 10.04 -12.40 0.09
N PHE A 54 9.32 -11.55 -0.61
CA PHE A 54 9.70 -10.15 -0.75
C PHE A 54 8.46 -9.26 -0.64
N SER A 55 8.68 -8.02 -0.34
CA SER A 55 7.64 -7.00 -0.37
C SER A 55 7.99 -5.89 -1.36
N VAL A 56 6.94 -5.28 -1.89
CA VAL A 56 7.03 -4.11 -2.77
C VAL A 56 6.15 -3.03 -2.17
N GLY A 57 6.70 -1.87 -1.89
CA GLY A 57 5.96 -0.78 -1.26
C GLY A 57 6.16 0.55 -1.95
N GLY A 58 5.11 1.35 -2.05
CA GLY A 58 5.18 2.68 -2.64
C GLY A 58 3.90 3.14 -3.33
N ASN A 59 4.05 4.11 -4.22
CA ASN A 59 2.93 4.74 -4.89
C ASN A 59 2.44 3.94 -6.10
N LEU A 60 1.11 3.75 -6.18
CA LEU A 60 0.41 3.23 -7.36
C LEU A 60 -0.73 4.18 -7.73
N THR A 61 -0.81 4.54 -9.00
CA THR A 61 -1.84 5.41 -9.58
C THR A 61 -2.51 4.74 -10.76
N GLN A 62 -3.78 5.08 -10.97
CA GLN A 62 -4.58 4.61 -12.11
C GLN A 62 -5.08 5.80 -12.92
N SER A 63 -4.95 5.71 -14.25
CA SER A 63 -5.54 6.64 -15.21
C SER A 63 -6.29 5.84 -16.29
N GLY A 64 -7.61 5.86 -16.23
CA GLY A 64 -8.43 4.97 -17.05
C GLY A 64 -8.14 3.50 -16.76
N THR A 65 -7.66 2.77 -17.76
CA THR A 65 -7.21 1.37 -17.61
C THR A 65 -5.72 1.24 -17.31
N SER A 66 -4.94 2.31 -17.38
CA SER A 66 -3.49 2.26 -17.20
C SER A 66 -3.12 2.39 -15.73
N LEU A 67 -2.16 1.59 -15.29
CA LEU A 67 -1.52 1.67 -13.97
C LEU A 67 -0.09 2.15 -14.13
N SER A 68 0.35 2.99 -13.21
CA SER A 68 1.73 3.43 -13.09
C SER A 68 2.08 3.72 -11.65
N GLY A 69 3.36 3.53 -11.30
CA GLY A 69 3.83 3.81 -9.96
C GLY A 69 5.34 3.72 -9.84
N LYS A 70 5.83 4.12 -8.69
CA LYS A 70 7.19 3.84 -8.23
C LYS A 70 7.12 3.17 -6.89
N MET A 71 7.83 2.07 -6.76
CA MET A 71 7.82 1.23 -5.57
C MET A 71 9.23 0.77 -5.24
N TYR A 72 9.48 0.49 -3.98
CA TYR A 72 10.71 -0.15 -3.51
C TYR A 72 10.46 -1.64 -3.33
N ILE A 73 11.45 -2.44 -3.71
CA ILE A 73 11.44 -3.88 -3.47
C ILE A 73 12.33 -4.14 -2.27
N VAL A 74 11.74 -4.69 -1.22
CA VAL A 74 12.44 -5.17 -0.05
C VAL A 74 12.63 -6.67 -0.24
N GLY A 75 13.80 -7.07 -0.71
CA GLY A 75 14.11 -8.48 -0.95
C GLY A 75 14.52 -9.17 0.33
N ALA A 76 13.88 -10.30 0.64
CA ALA A 76 14.38 -11.21 1.67
C ALA A 76 15.47 -12.14 1.13
N ASP A 77 15.62 -12.26 -0.20
CA ASP A 77 16.62 -13.15 -0.80
C ASP A 77 17.85 -12.39 -1.29
N PRO A 78 18.98 -12.51 -0.58
CA PRO A 78 20.26 -11.97 -1.04
C PRO A 78 20.74 -12.58 -2.37
N GLY A 79 20.22 -13.76 -2.77
CA GLY A 79 20.55 -14.41 -4.04
C GLY A 79 19.98 -13.70 -5.25
N CYS A 80 18.86 -12.97 -5.12
CA CYS A 80 18.26 -12.23 -6.22
C CYS A 80 19.02 -10.94 -6.60
N ASN A 81 19.91 -10.47 -5.74
CA ASN A 81 20.73 -9.26 -5.95
C ASN A 81 19.89 -8.03 -6.40
N ILE A 82 18.71 -7.88 -5.80
CA ILE A 82 17.85 -6.71 -6.01
C ILE A 82 18.29 -5.67 -4.99
N ASP A 83 18.71 -4.49 -5.47
CA ASP A 83 19.06 -3.38 -4.59
C ASP A 83 17.79 -2.80 -3.96
N PRO A 84 17.58 -2.94 -2.64
CA PRO A 84 16.38 -2.42 -1.98
C PRO A 84 16.36 -0.88 -1.91
N ALA A 85 17.47 -0.23 -2.18
CA ALA A 85 17.57 1.23 -2.12
C ALA A 85 17.05 1.93 -3.38
N GLN A 86 16.70 1.20 -4.44
CA GLN A 86 16.25 1.78 -5.69
C GLN A 86 14.74 1.70 -5.86
N ALA A 87 14.14 2.86 -6.16
CA ALA A 87 12.75 2.90 -6.59
C ALA A 87 12.59 2.34 -8.00
N VAL A 88 11.68 1.41 -8.16
CA VAL A 88 11.39 0.74 -9.41
C VAL A 88 10.11 1.28 -10.01
N THR A 89 10.14 1.59 -11.30
CA THR A 89 8.91 1.94 -12.03
C THR A 89 8.08 0.69 -12.27
N MET A 90 6.83 0.74 -11.83
CA MET A 90 5.80 -0.26 -12.13
C MET A 90 4.85 0.31 -13.18
N THR A 91 4.49 -0.49 -14.18
CA THR A 91 3.47 -0.14 -15.17
C THR A 91 2.51 -1.29 -15.35
N GLY A 92 1.29 -1.00 -15.79
CA GLY A 92 0.33 -2.08 -15.95
C GLY A 92 -1.04 -1.63 -16.43
N THR A 93 -2.02 -2.53 -16.30
CA THR A 93 -3.39 -2.30 -16.74
C THR A 93 -4.42 -2.92 -15.79
N VAL A 94 -5.61 -2.32 -15.79
CA VAL A 94 -6.81 -2.88 -15.19
C VAL A 94 -7.81 -3.20 -16.29
N ASN A 95 -8.37 -4.41 -16.29
CA ASN A 95 -9.43 -4.82 -17.22
C ASN A 95 -10.49 -5.60 -16.43
N GLY A 96 -11.66 -4.99 -16.23
CA GLY A 96 -12.64 -5.50 -15.28
C GLY A 96 -12.07 -5.55 -13.87
N SER A 97 -12.04 -6.72 -13.24
CA SER A 97 -11.38 -6.96 -11.95
C SER A 97 -9.93 -7.41 -12.07
N ASN A 98 -9.42 -7.62 -13.28
CA ASN A 98 -8.05 -8.11 -13.48
C ASN A 98 -7.04 -6.98 -13.45
N VAL A 99 -5.95 -7.20 -12.74
CA VAL A 99 -4.81 -6.30 -12.57
C VAL A 99 -3.58 -6.99 -13.15
N ALA A 100 -2.90 -6.33 -14.06
CA ALA A 100 -1.61 -6.76 -14.57
C ALA A 100 -0.57 -5.66 -14.31
N LEU A 101 0.54 -5.99 -13.66
CA LEU A 101 1.64 -5.07 -13.38
C LEU A 101 2.96 -5.69 -13.85
N SER A 102 3.88 -4.84 -14.28
CA SER A 102 5.24 -5.24 -14.63
C SER A 102 6.22 -4.18 -14.12
N SER A 103 7.33 -4.62 -13.54
CA SER A 103 8.42 -3.73 -13.16
C SER A 103 9.27 -3.34 -14.37
N ALA A 104 9.94 -2.19 -14.28
CA ALA A 104 11.14 -1.96 -15.08
C ALA A 104 12.21 -3.00 -14.68
N SER A 105 13.24 -3.16 -15.52
CA SER A 105 14.33 -4.07 -15.21
C SER A 105 15.11 -3.62 -13.97
N ILE A 106 15.32 -4.54 -13.03
CA ILE A 106 16.06 -4.34 -11.78
C ILE A 106 17.12 -5.42 -11.70
N GLY A 107 18.38 -5.05 -11.79
CA GLY A 107 19.48 -6.04 -11.79
C GLY A 107 19.36 -7.08 -12.91
N GLY A 108 18.77 -6.71 -14.05
CA GLY A 108 18.52 -7.63 -15.17
C GLY A 108 17.22 -8.45 -15.02
N GLN A 109 16.45 -8.25 -13.97
CA GLN A 109 15.22 -8.97 -13.67
C GLN A 109 13.98 -8.12 -13.96
N VAL A 110 12.88 -8.75 -14.37
CA VAL A 110 11.56 -8.14 -14.52
C VAL A 110 10.56 -8.93 -13.71
N ILE A 111 9.85 -8.27 -12.81
CA ILE A 111 8.76 -8.85 -12.02
C ILE A 111 7.45 -8.58 -12.74
N THR A 112 6.68 -9.63 -13.00
CA THR A 112 5.34 -9.53 -13.58
C THR A 112 4.31 -10.06 -12.60
N ILE A 113 3.22 -9.32 -12.40
CA ILE A 113 2.11 -9.67 -11.50
C ILE A 113 0.84 -9.80 -12.33
N ALA A 114 0.13 -10.91 -12.16
CA ALA A 114 -1.20 -11.16 -12.70
C ALA A 114 -2.16 -11.43 -11.55
N ALA A 115 -3.12 -10.55 -11.35
CA ALA A 115 -3.98 -10.56 -10.16
C ALA A 115 -5.42 -10.17 -10.49
N SER A 116 -6.29 -10.34 -9.50
CA SER A 116 -7.65 -9.82 -9.51
C SER A 116 -8.02 -9.25 -8.14
N GLY A 117 -8.94 -8.29 -8.11
CA GLY A 117 -9.25 -7.68 -6.83
C GLY A 117 -10.38 -6.67 -6.81
N SER A 118 -10.37 -5.88 -5.77
CA SER A 118 -11.30 -4.77 -5.48
C SER A 118 -10.49 -3.48 -5.25
N GLY A 119 -11.16 -2.34 -5.12
CA GLY A 119 -10.54 -1.01 -5.11
C GLY A 119 -9.32 -0.83 -4.19
N SER A 120 -9.30 -1.43 -3.02
CA SER A 120 -8.20 -1.31 -2.03
C SER A 120 -7.34 -2.55 -1.88
N ALA A 121 -7.62 -3.65 -2.62
CA ALA A 121 -6.88 -4.89 -2.51
C ALA A 121 -6.93 -5.70 -3.80
N PHE A 122 -5.85 -6.40 -4.11
CA PHE A 122 -5.82 -7.44 -5.15
C PHE A 122 -4.92 -8.59 -4.73
N SER A 123 -5.17 -9.78 -5.29
CA SER A 123 -4.35 -10.97 -5.07
C SER A 123 -4.21 -11.78 -6.35
N GLY A 124 -3.13 -12.52 -6.46
CA GLY A 124 -2.83 -13.32 -7.64
C GLY A 124 -1.46 -13.96 -7.58
N THR A 125 -0.78 -13.97 -8.70
CA THR A 125 0.54 -14.59 -8.85
C THR A 125 1.57 -13.60 -9.39
N TYR A 126 2.84 -13.88 -9.14
CA TYR A 126 3.96 -13.21 -9.78
C TYR A 126 4.87 -14.21 -10.47
N SER A 127 5.67 -13.71 -11.38
CA SER A 127 6.81 -14.40 -11.96
C SER A 127 7.95 -13.42 -12.15
N ILE A 128 9.19 -13.93 -12.06
CA ILE A 128 10.42 -13.19 -12.34
C ILE A 128 11.07 -13.75 -13.59
N ALA A 129 11.44 -12.88 -14.52
CA ALA A 129 12.18 -13.24 -15.73
C ALA A 129 13.53 -12.51 -15.74
N GLY A 130 14.60 -13.25 -16.05
CA GLY A 130 15.96 -12.77 -16.12
C GLY A 130 16.69 -12.66 -14.79
N GLY A 131 17.98 -12.33 -14.84
CA GLY A 131 18.83 -12.16 -13.67
C GLY A 131 19.00 -13.43 -12.83
N ASN A 132 19.35 -13.24 -11.55
CA ASN A 132 19.67 -14.35 -10.64
C ASN A 132 18.44 -15.12 -10.14
N CYS A 133 17.25 -14.53 -10.23
CA CYS A 133 15.98 -15.20 -9.84
C CYS A 133 15.10 -15.54 -11.03
N ASP A 134 15.71 -15.78 -12.20
CA ASP A 134 14.95 -16.20 -13.38
C ASP A 134 14.15 -17.48 -13.10
N GLY A 135 12.85 -17.46 -13.44
CA GLY A 135 11.92 -18.56 -13.21
C GLY A 135 11.31 -18.63 -11.81
N ASP A 136 11.69 -17.74 -10.88
CA ASP A 136 10.97 -17.67 -9.60
C ASP A 136 9.54 -17.18 -9.80
N GLN A 137 8.62 -17.80 -9.08
CA GLN A 137 7.19 -17.52 -9.16
C GLN A 137 6.48 -17.83 -7.84
N GLY A 138 5.33 -17.23 -7.65
CA GLY A 138 4.58 -17.44 -6.41
C GLY A 138 3.29 -16.63 -6.33
N ASN A 139 2.81 -16.47 -5.12
CA ASN A 139 1.57 -15.76 -4.82
C ASN A 139 1.87 -14.33 -4.38
N VAL A 140 0.95 -13.42 -4.73
CA VAL A 140 0.96 -12.03 -4.25
C VAL A 140 -0.35 -11.68 -3.57
N THR A 141 -0.24 -10.84 -2.54
CA THR A 141 -1.34 -10.08 -1.96
C THR A 141 -0.93 -8.61 -1.90
N ALA A 142 -1.83 -7.74 -2.28
CA ALA A 142 -1.60 -6.31 -2.31
C ALA A 142 -2.73 -5.55 -1.64
N ASN A 143 -2.37 -4.54 -0.85
CA ASN A 143 -3.33 -3.70 -0.17
C ASN A 143 -2.91 -2.24 -0.26
N ALA A 144 -3.90 -1.35 -0.45
CA ALA A 144 -3.70 0.07 -0.24
C ALA A 144 -3.49 0.33 1.26
N VAL A 145 -2.44 1.06 1.58
CA VAL A 145 -2.10 1.40 2.96
C VAL A 145 -2.77 2.73 3.30
N PRO A 146 -3.62 2.78 4.34
CA PRO A 146 -4.25 4.02 4.76
C PRO A 146 -3.22 5.01 5.32
N SER A 147 -3.58 6.29 5.38
CA SER A 147 -2.74 7.30 6.01
C SER A 147 -2.45 6.96 7.46
N ILE A 148 -1.17 7.10 7.83
CA ILE A 148 -0.70 6.92 9.22
C ILE A 148 -0.68 8.23 10.00
N SER A 149 -1.24 9.31 9.46
CA SER A 149 -1.38 10.57 10.21
C SER A 149 -2.07 10.35 11.56
N GLY A 150 -1.59 11.04 12.57
CA GLY A 150 -2.10 10.95 13.93
C GLY A 150 -1.00 10.91 14.99
N THR A 151 -1.38 10.65 16.22
CA THR A 151 -0.48 10.54 17.36
C THR A 151 -0.16 9.06 17.60
N TRP A 152 1.12 8.78 17.81
CA TRP A 152 1.66 7.46 18.10
C TRP A 152 2.45 7.54 19.39
N THR A 153 2.27 6.61 20.33
CA THR A 153 2.97 6.62 21.59
C THR A 153 3.62 5.27 21.88
N GLY A 154 4.77 5.31 22.52
CA GLY A 154 5.49 4.13 22.96
C GLY A 154 6.35 4.42 24.19
N THR A 155 6.89 3.38 24.78
CA THR A 155 7.85 3.50 25.88
C THR A 155 9.25 3.24 25.35
N VAL A 156 10.17 4.13 25.67
CA VAL A 156 11.60 4.03 25.38
C VAL A 156 12.38 4.12 26.67
N GLU A 157 13.61 3.63 26.70
CA GLU A 157 14.54 3.87 27.78
C GLU A 157 15.46 5.02 27.42
N VAL A 158 15.49 6.04 28.25
CA VAL A 158 16.35 7.22 28.12
C VAL A 158 17.28 7.26 29.32
N SER A 159 18.57 7.11 29.12
CA SER A 159 19.56 7.06 30.21
C SER A 159 19.19 6.01 31.29
N SER A 160 18.74 4.82 30.86
CA SER A 160 18.28 3.71 31.73
C SER A 160 17.04 4.02 32.56
N ALA A 161 16.26 5.02 32.18
CA ALA A 161 14.97 5.34 32.79
C ALA A 161 13.84 5.28 31.74
N PRO A 162 12.67 4.71 32.07
CA PRO A 162 11.56 4.67 31.13
C PRO A 162 11.01 6.07 30.86
N ALA A 163 10.79 6.39 29.59
CA ALA A 163 10.17 7.61 29.13
C ALA A 163 9.04 7.29 28.14
N THR A 164 8.03 8.14 28.09
CA THR A 164 7.00 8.04 27.05
C THR A 164 7.46 8.83 25.83
N MET A 165 7.57 8.15 24.70
CA MET A 165 7.78 8.78 23.39
C MET A 165 6.43 9.04 22.75
N SER A 166 6.20 10.26 22.27
CA SER A 166 5.02 10.64 21.49
C SER A 166 5.48 11.18 20.14
N VAL A 167 4.96 10.59 19.08
CA VAL A 167 5.26 10.97 17.69
C VAL A 167 3.96 11.41 17.04
N VAL A 168 3.85 12.68 16.69
CA VAL A 168 2.72 13.22 15.92
C VAL A 168 3.14 13.28 14.46
N LEU A 169 2.43 12.55 13.62
CA LEU A 169 2.74 12.45 12.18
C LEU A 169 1.63 13.05 11.33
N THR A 170 2.04 13.70 10.25
CA THR A 170 1.20 14.08 9.12
C THR A 170 1.82 13.50 7.85
N GLN A 171 1.10 12.63 7.19
CA GLN A 171 1.52 12.02 5.93
C GLN A 171 1.08 12.89 4.75
N SER A 172 1.98 13.12 3.80
CA SER A 172 1.64 13.79 2.54
C SER A 172 0.58 12.98 1.78
N GLY A 173 -0.40 13.67 1.19
CA GLY A 173 -1.37 13.06 0.27
C GLY A 173 -0.80 12.81 -1.13
N THR A 174 0.41 13.31 -1.41
CA THR A 174 1.08 13.19 -2.71
C THR A 174 2.41 12.48 -2.53
N ALA A 175 2.67 11.52 -3.39
CA ALA A 175 3.95 10.82 -3.40
C ALA A 175 5.08 11.71 -3.90
N SER A 176 6.27 11.51 -3.36
CA SER A 176 7.52 12.06 -3.85
C SER A 176 7.90 11.43 -5.20
N ALA A 177 8.89 11.99 -5.87
CA ALA A 177 9.33 11.51 -7.19
C ALA A 177 9.84 10.05 -7.20
N ASP A 178 10.24 9.54 -6.04
CA ASP A 178 10.69 8.18 -5.81
C ASP A 178 9.56 7.20 -5.41
N GLY A 179 8.32 7.69 -5.23
CA GLY A 179 7.16 6.89 -4.86
C GLY A 179 6.89 6.75 -3.37
N THR A 180 7.71 7.37 -2.52
CA THR A 180 7.48 7.43 -1.07
C THR A 180 6.50 8.56 -0.70
N PHE A 181 5.96 8.50 0.51
CA PHE A 181 5.11 9.55 1.05
C PHE A 181 5.81 10.22 2.23
N ALA A 182 6.08 11.52 2.10
CA ALA A 182 6.75 12.29 3.14
C ALA A 182 5.93 12.32 4.44
N LEU A 183 6.64 12.25 5.55
CA LEU A 183 6.10 12.42 6.90
C LEU A 183 6.65 13.72 7.49
N THR A 184 5.77 14.48 8.13
CA THR A 184 6.11 15.67 8.89
C THR A 184 5.48 15.59 10.27
N GLY A 185 5.98 16.36 11.22
CA GLY A 185 5.42 16.35 12.57
C GLY A 185 6.42 16.64 13.67
N THR A 186 6.18 16.06 14.85
CA THR A 186 7.02 16.26 16.04
C THR A 186 7.22 14.95 16.78
N VAL A 187 8.39 14.84 17.41
CA VAL A 187 8.72 13.77 18.38
C VAL A 187 8.92 14.44 19.73
N THR A 188 8.32 13.89 20.78
CA THR A 188 8.49 14.38 22.15
C THR A 188 8.77 13.22 23.09
N TYR A 189 9.62 13.47 24.08
CA TYR A 189 9.87 12.57 25.21
C TYR A 189 9.32 13.21 26.47
N ILE A 190 8.60 12.44 27.27
CA ILE A 190 7.97 12.88 28.52
C ILE A 190 8.38 11.94 29.64
N GLY A 191 8.79 12.51 30.76
CA GLY A 191 9.15 11.75 31.96
C GLY A 191 10.61 11.30 32.03
N SER A 192 11.47 11.84 31.17
CA SER A 192 12.93 11.65 31.26
C SER A 192 13.62 12.87 31.83
N VAL A 193 14.88 12.71 32.25
CA VAL A 193 15.76 13.85 32.63
C VAL A 193 16.05 14.80 31.46
N CYS A 194 15.65 14.38 30.25
CA CYS A 194 15.85 15.08 28.98
C CYS A 194 14.51 15.23 28.25
N ASP A 195 13.57 15.97 28.87
CA ASP A 195 12.35 16.35 28.14
C ASP A 195 12.75 17.14 26.89
N ALA A 196 12.55 16.53 25.74
CA ALA A 196 12.94 17.10 24.46
C ALA A 196 11.76 17.03 23.47
N ALA A 197 11.65 18.06 22.65
CA ALA A 197 10.76 18.09 21.50
C ALA A 197 11.60 18.34 20.25
N ALA A 198 11.33 17.55 19.21
CA ALA A 198 12.04 17.61 17.94
C ALA A 198 11.07 17.71 16.77
N THR A 199 11.50 18.37 15.71
CA THR A 199 10.76 18.40 14.45
C THR A 199 11.19 17.22 13.59
N VAL A 200 10.22 16.52 13.01
CA VAL A 200 10.44 15.46 12.04
C VAL A 200 11.11 16.02 10.78
N LEU A 201 12.20 15.40 10.37
CA LEU A 201 13.01 15.83 9.23
C LEU A 201 12.40 15.42 7.89
N ALA A 202 12.81 16.10 6.82
CA ALA A 202 12.34 15.85 5.45
C ALA A 202 12.74 14.47 4.88
N THR A 203 13.64 13.75 5.54
CA THR A 203 14.02 12.36 5.21
C THR A 203 13.00 11.34 5.67
N SER A 204 12.07 11.76 6.55
CA SER A 204 11.02 10.88 7.08
C SER A 204 9.98 10.53 6.03
N ARG A 205 9.63 9.25 5.96
CA ARG A 205 8.75 8.75 4.91
C ARG A 205 8.04 7.45 5.30
N ILE A 206 7.01 7.14 4.55
CA ILE A 206 6.42 5.79 4.49
C ILE A 206 6.46 5.29 3.05
N GLN A 207 6.78 4.01 2.88
CA GLN A 207 6.76 3.29 1.62
C GLN A 207 6.14 1.90 1.83
N GLY A 208 4.96 1.65 1.24
CA GLY A 208 4.22 0.45 1.62
C GLY A 208 3.96 0.41 3.12
N ALA A 209 4.36 -0.65 3.77
CA ALA A 209 4.22 -0.80 5.23
C ALA A 209 5.41 -0.22 6.03
N ASP A 210 6.52 0.14 5.37
CA ASP A 210 7.74 0.54 6.06
C ASP A 210 7.74 2.04 6.37
N VAL A 211 7.94 2.36 7.65
CA VAL A 211 7.95 3.71 8.20
C VAL A 211 9.36 4.07 8.64
N THR A 212 9.83 5.24 8.21
CA THR A 212 11.07 5.86 8.72
C THR A 212 10.73 7.23 9.26
N VAL A 213 11.13 7.51 10.49
CA VAL A 213 10.99 8.82 11.14
C VAL A 213 12.36 9.27 11.61
N ASP A 214 12.84 10.34 11.03
CA ASP A 214 14.06 11.03 11.43
C ASP A 214 13.72 12.35 12.10
N ALA A 215 14.39 12.72 13.17
CA ALA A 215 14.23 14.01 13.81
C ALA A 215 15.59 14.53 14.32
N SER A 216 15.69 15.85 14.50
CA SER A 216 16.83 16.47 15.14
C SER A 216 16.47 16.81 16.58
N VAL A 217 17.14 16.20 17.54
CA VAL A 217 16.89 16.36 18.98
C VAL A 217 18.12 17.00 19.60
N GLY A 218 17.99 18.25 20.06
CA GLY A 218 19.11 18.96 20.66
C GLY A 218 20.30 19.07 19.72
N ASP A 219 21.43 18.48 20.10
CA ASP A 219 22.68 18.39 19.33
C ASP A 219 22.83 17.05 18.56
N GLY A 220 21.83 16.17 18.67
CA GLY A 220 21.85 14.83 18.09
C GLY A 220 20.74 14.55 17.08
N THR A 221 20.68 13.29 16.70
CA THR A 221 19.67 12.76 15.77
C THR A 221 18.86 11.67 16.42
N PHE A 222 17.60 11.60 16.02
CA PHE A 222 16.67 10.52 16.30
C PHE A 222 16.38 9.79 15.00
N ASN A 223 16.43 8.48 15.02
CA ASN A 223 15.97 7.63 13.92
C ASN A 223 15.07 6.53 14.48
N TYR A 224 13.93 6.34 13.84
CA TYR A 224 13.02 5.23 14.10
C TYR A 224 12.63 4.59 12.79
N THR A 225 12.80 3.27 12.66
CA THR A 225 12.46 2.54 11.45
C THR A 225 11.74 1.24 11.82
N GLY A 226 10.59 1.00 11.20
CA GLY A 226 9.86 -0.23 11.41
C GLY A 226 8.61 -0.38 10.54
N PRO A 227 8.13 -1.61 10.35
CA PRO A 227 6.89 -1.87 9.63
C PRO A 227 5.64 -1.59 10.47
N LEU A 228 4.54 -1.33 9.77
CA LEU A 228 3.19 -1.37 10.32
C LEU A 228 2.83 -2.82 10.70
N ASP A 229 2.14 -3.01 11.82
CA ASP A 229 1.62 -4.31 12.25
C ASP A 229 0.50 -4.84 11.33
N SER A 230 -0.16 -3.96 10.63
CA SER A 230 -1.20 -4.25 9.64
C SER A 230 -1.22 -3.21 8.55
N VAL A 231 -1.27 -3.65 7.31
CA VAL A 231 -1.33 -2.75 6.13
C VAL A 231 -2.72 -2.17 5.88
N THR A 232 -3.79 -2.78 6.40
CA THR A 232 -5.17 -2.35 6.16
C THR A 232 -5.78 -1.58 7.33
N ALA A 233 -5.29 -1.83 8.55
CA ALA A 233 -5.79 -1.19 9.76
C ALA A 233 -4.63 -1.05 10.78
N PRO A 234 -3.63 -0.20 10.50
CA PRO A 234 -2.45 -0.08 11.33
C PRO A 234 -2.80 0.46 12.72
N LYS A 235 -2.42 -0.27 13.74
CA LYS A 235 -2.53 0.12 15.15
C LYS A 235 -1.18 0.32 15.80
N ASN A 236 -0.17 -0.40 15.31
CA ASN A 236 1.17 -0.33 15.83
C ASN A 236 2.19 -0.16 14.70
N ILE A 237 3.29 0.53 15.01
CA ILE A 237 4.54 0.47 14.26
C ILE A 237 5.53 -0.22 15.18
N VAL A 238 6.10 -1.33 14.75
CA VAL A 238 7.07 -2.10 15.54
C VAL A 238 8.43 -1.93 14.91
N GLY A 239 9.31 -1.19 15.57
CA GLY A 239 10.55 -0.77 14.95
C GLY A 239 11.71 -0.65 15.91
N THR A 240 12.84 -0.29 15.32
CA THR A 240 14.08 0.00 16.03
C THR A 240 14.23 1.51 16.16
N TYR A 241 14.54 1.95 17.35
CA TYR A 241 14.83 3.30 17.72
C TYR A 241 16.33 3.45 18.00
N SER A 242 16.92 4.49 17.48
CA SER A 242 18.27 4.90 17.81
C SER A 242 18.36 6.41 17.94
N THR A 243 19.23 6.88 18.83
CA THR A 243 19.51 8.30 19.02
C THR A 243 21.00 8.51 19.29
N SER A 244 21.51 9.67 18.87
CA SER A 244 22.91 10.06 19.10
C SER A 244 23.05 11.28 20.01
N ASP A 245 21.96 11.72 20.66
CA ASP A 245 22.02 12.86 21.54
C ASP A 245 22.69 12.51 22.89
N SER A 246 23.22 13.53 23.59
CA SER A 246 23.88 13.36 24.87
C SER A 246 22.95 12.91 26.00
N CYS A 247 21.65 13.03 25.81
CA CYS A 247 20.62 12.70 26.77
C CYS A 247 20.12 11.27 26.68
N ALA A 248 20.14 10.69 25.48
CA ALA A 248 19.45 9.44 25.20
C ALA A 248 20.37 8.34 24.68
N GLY A 249 21.61 8.33 25.07
CA GLY A 249 22.73 7.48 24.63
C GLY A 249 22.53 5.98 24.37
N ASP A 250 21.28 5.53 24.17
CA ASP A 250 20.96 4.15 23.87
C ASP A 250 20.60 4.00 22.38
N SER A 251 21.29 3.11 21.72
CA SER A 251 21.06 2.72 20.32
C SER A 251 20.36 1.38 20.23
N ASP A 252 19.56 1.20 19.18
CA ASP A 252 19.01 -0.08 18.73
C ASP A 252 17.97 -0.74 19.68
N GLN A 253 17.17 0.07 20.35
CA GLN A 253 16.03 -0.45 21.12
C GLN A 253 14.86 -0.80 20.22
N THR A 254 14.24 -1.96 20.47
CA THR A 254 12.96 -2.30 19.83
C THR A 254 11.83 -1.56 20.57
N VAL A 255 11.07 -0.76 19.83
CA VAL A 255 9.97 0.04 20.36
C VAL A 255 8.71 -0.21 19.55
N THR A 256 7.59 -0.38 20.24
CA THR A 256 6.27 -0.41 19.64
C THR A 256 5.60 0.94 19.83
N LEU A 257 5.31 1.62 18.75
CA LEU A 257 4.48 2.82 18.74
C LEU A 257 3.03 2.44 18.48
N THR A 258 2.14 2.78 19.39
CA THR A 258 0.70 2.50 19.31
C THR A 258 -0.06 3.76 18.92
N LYS A 259 -0.97 3.65 17.96
CA LYS A 259 -1.83 4.74 17.50
C LYS A 259 -2.86 5.11 18.59
N GLN A 260 -3.02 6.40 18.82
CA GLN A 260 -3.97 6.96 19.80
C GLN A 260 -5.28 7.33 19.14
#